data_6ba8fcb6712a7cb230756678448a3a23
#
_entry.id   6ba8fcb6712a7cb230756678448a3a23
#
_cell.length_a   1.000
_cell.length_b   1.000
_cell.length_c   1.000
_cell.angle_alpha   90.00
_cell.angle_beta   90.00
_cell.angle_gamma   90.00
#
_symmetry.space_group_name_H-M   'P 1'
#
loop_
_entity.id
_entity.type
_entity.pdbx_description
1 polymer ?
#
loop_
_entity_poly.entity_id
_entity_poly.type
_entity_poly.pdbx_seq_one_letter_code
_entity_poly.pdbx_strand_id
1 'polypeptide(L)'
;ADNTNLSLGPNATLKLDRAVFDDANHYRDVAVRLTSGTFRFVTGNSEKAAYKITTPLATIGVRGTTLDILSQRGQTIVNLQEGAATVCTVTFECIQLTQPGDTAVITVSGGKTTIKKTNNPPWTFAKTCGAAAGLCSTTQYADATPTVVPPVDDGSDPTGMLCGR
;
A
#
# COMPACT_ATOMS: atom_id res chain seq x y z
N ALA A 1 9.37 8.01 -12.25
CA ALA A 1 8.46 7.28 -11.37
C ALA A 1 7.47 6.48 -12.22
N ASP A 2 7.20 5.24 -11.86
CA ASP A 2 6.40 4.31 -12.65
C ASP A 2 4.88 4.40 -12.38
N ASN A 3 4.44 5.40 -11.64
CA ASN A 3 3.05 5.62 -11.20
C ASN A 3 2.46 4.55 -10.27
N THR A 4 3.29 3.75 -9.62
CA THR A 4 2.82 2.89 -8.53
C THR A 4 2.23 3.73 -7.41
N ASN A 5 1.04 3.37 -6.97
CA ASN A 5 0.31 4.06 -5.91
C ASN A 5 -0.03 3.10 -4.77
N LEU A 6 0.15 3.57 -3.55
CA LEU A 6 -0.25 2.85 -2.34
C LEU A 6 -1.04 3.79 -1.44
N SER A 7 -2.33 3.56 -1.35
CA SER A 7 -3.24 4.29 -0.47
C SER A 7 -3.39 3.56 0.86
N LEU A 8 -3.31 4.30 1.95
CA LEU A 8 -3.41 3.78 3.31
C LEU A 8 -4.73 4.24 3.92
N GLY A 9 -5.44 3.31 4.54
CA GLY A 9 -6.59 3.62 5.37
C GLY A 9 -6.19 4.05 6.80
N PRO A 10 -7.17 4.34 7.65
CA PRO A 10 -6.93 4.74 9.02
C PRO A 10 -6.12 3.70 9.80
N ASN A 11 -5.17 4.16 10.63
CA ASN A 11 -4.32 3.34 11.50
C ASN A 11 -3.50 2.27 10.74
N ALA A 12 -3.25 2.49 9.46
CA ALA A 12 -2.43 1.59 8.67
C ALA A 12 -0.95 1.77 8.98
N THR A 13 -0.25 0.65 9.11
CA THR A 13 1.20 0.61 9.34
C THR A 13 1.86 -0.18 8.23
N LEU A 14 2.78 0.48 7.53
CA LEU A 14 3.54 -0.11 6.45
C LEU A 14 5.03 0.16 6.62
N LYS A 15 5.85 -0.73 6.05
CA LYS A 15 7.28 -0.54 5.89
C LYS A 15 7.67 -0.82 4.44
N LEU A 16 8.42 0.08 3.83
CA LEU A 16 9.07 -0.16 2.54
C LEU A 16 10.41 -0.85 2.83
N ASP A 17 10.49 -2.16 2.55
CA ASP A 17 11.68 -2.94 2.82
C ASP A 17 12.72 -2.78 1.71
N ARG A 18 12.28 -2.63 0.45
CA ARG A 18 13.17 -2.49 -0.71
C ARG A 18 12.49 -1.70 -1.83
N ALA A 19 13.26 -0.85 -2.49
CA ALA A 19 12.90 -0.23 -3.76
C ALA A 19 14.16 -0.09 -4.61
N VAL A 20 14.24 -0.84 -5.70
CA VAL A 20 15.35 -0.83 -6.65
C VAL A 20 14.83 -0.35 -7.99
N PHE A 21 15.49 0.67 -8.54
CA PHE A 21 15.17 1.24 -9.85
C PHE A 21 16.19 0.75 -10.90
N ASP A 22 15.78 0.72 -12.15
CA ASP A 22 16.66 0.60 -13.29
C ASP A 22 17.06 1.98 -13.84
N ASP A 23 17.90 2.00 -14.88
CA ASP A 23 18.39 3.23 -15.52
C ASP A 23 17.27 4.04 -16.20
N ALA A 24 16.12 3.44 -16.46
CA ALA A 24 14.92 4.08 -17.03
C ALA A 24 13.90 4.51 -15.99
N ASN A 25 14.26 4.51 -14.69
CA ASN A 25 13.40 4.83 -13.55
C ASN A 25 12.18 3.91 -13.37
N HIS A 26 12.26 2.65 -13.83
CA HIS A 26 11.28 1.63 -13.50
C HIS A 26 11.70 0.85 -12.26
N TYR A 27 10.74 0.41 -11.45
CA TYR A 27 11.04 -0.48 -10.36
C TYR A 27 11.41 -1.87 -10.86
N ARG A 28 12.55 -2.39 -10.42
CA ARG A 28 12.98 -3.77 -10.66
C ARG A 28 12.63 -4.70 -9.51
N ASP A 29 12.63 -4.18 -8.29
CA ASP A 29 12.34 -4.94 -7.08
C ASP A 29 11.79 -3.99 -6.02
N VAL A 30 10.51 -4.16 -5.71
CA VAL A 30 9.82 -3.42 -4.66
C VAL A 30 9.25 -4.41 -3.65
N ALA A 31 9.69 -4.31 -2.41
CA ALA A 31 9.17 -5.10 -1.32
C ALA A 31 8.51 -4.19 -0.28
N VAL A 32 7.23 -4.39 -0.08
CA VAL A 32 6.40 -3.65 0.87
C VAL A 32 5.88 -4.59 1.94
N ARG A 33 6.01 -4.21 3.20
CA ARG A 33 5.48 -4.94 4.34
C ARG A 33 4.31 -4.18 4.95
N LEU A 34 3.14 -4.79 4.93
CA LEU A 34 1.91 -4.26 5.51
C LEU A 34 1.66 -4.94 6.85
N THR A 35 1.86 -4.23 7.95
CA THR A 35 1.76 -4.83 9.29
C THR A 35 0.32 -4.88 9.77
N SER A 36 -0.39 -3.77 9.69
CA SER A 36 -1.79 -3.67 10.11
C SER A 36 -2.50 -2.55 9.36
N GLY A 37 -3.81 -2.67 9.22
CA GLY A 37 -4.66 -1.67 8.60
C GLY A 37 -5.20 -2.07 7.24
N THR A 38 -5.72 -1.10 6.52
CA THR A 38 -6.31 -1.24 5.19
C THR A 38 -5.46 -0.54 4.15
N PHE A 39 -5.30 -1.17 2.98
CA PHE A 39 -4.43 -0.68 1.94
C PHE A 39 -5.08 -0.88 0.58
N ARG A 40 -4.86 0.06 -0.34
CA ARG A 40 -5.09 -0.13 -1.77
C ARG A 40 -3.76 0.02 -2.50
N PHE A 41 -3.37 -1.00 -3.22
CA PHE A 41 -2.15 -1.05 -4.02
C PHE A 41 -2.51 -1.06 -5.50
N VAL A 42 -1.94 -0.12 -6.24
CA VAL A 42 -2.08 -0.02 -7.69
C VAL A 42 -0.69 -0.11 -8.30
N THR A 43 -0.44 -1.16 -9.09
CA THR A 43 0.84 -1.28 -9.80
C THR A 43 0.97 -0.21 -10.88
N GLY A 44 2.18 0.34 -11.00
CA GLY A 44 2.52 1.25 -12.08
C GLY A 44 2.95 0.54 -13.37
N ASN A 45 3.78 1.21 -14.14
CA ASN A 45 4.23 0.79 -15.46
C ASN A 45 5.48 -0.12 -15.44
N SER A 46 5.98 -0.46 -14.26
CA SER A 46 7.17 -1.32 -14.10
C SER A 46 6.90 -2.77 -14.47
N GLU A 47 7.97 -3.55 -14.63
CA GLU A 47 7.87 -4.96 -14.98
C GLU A 47 7.03 -5.75 -13.96
N LYS A 48 6.29 -6.73 -14.47
CA LYS A 48 5.27 -7.48 -13.71
C LYS A 48 5.79 -8.27 -12.51
N ALA A 49 7.10 -8.56 -12.46
CA ALA A 49 7.74 -9.28 -11.36
C ALA A 49 8.30 -8.37 -10.26
N ALA A 50 8.20 -7.04 -10.43
CA ALA A 50 8.87 -6.08 -9.57
C ALA A 50 8.27 -5.94 -8.16
N TYR A 51 7.02 -6.37 -7.94
CA TYR A 51 6.30 -6.06 -6.71
C TYR A 51 6.04 -7.28 -5.85
N LYS A 52 6.49 -7.21 -4.61
CA LYS A 52 6.23 -8.19 -3.56
C LYS A 52 5.64 -7.50 -2.34
N ILE A 53 4.44 -7.89 -1.97
CA ILE A 53 3.75 -7.38 -0.79
C ILE A 53 3.73 -8.49 0.26
N THR A 54 4.10 -8.17 1.49
CA THR A 54 4.05 -9.12 2.61
C THR A 54 3.16 -8.59 3.73
N THR A 55 2.40 -9.49 4.32
CA THR A 55 1.65 -9.28 5.56
C THR A 55 2.16 -10.28 6.61
N PRO A 56 1.76 -10.19 7.87
CA PRO A 56 2.14 -11.20 8.87
C PRO A 56 1.73 -12.63 8.50
N LEU A 57 0.69 -12.82 7.67
CA LEU A 57 0.13 -14.13 7.34
C LEU A 57 0.36 -14.56 5.88
N ALA A 58 0.75 -13.65 4.99
CA ALA A 58 0.82 -13.95 3.57
C ALA A 58 1.90 -13.16 2.83
N THR A 59 2.33 -13.74 1.73
CA THR A 59 3.11 -13.07 0.67
C THR A 59 2.24 -12.97 -0.57
N ILE A 60 2.21 -11.81 -1.20
CA ILE A 60 1.39 -11.49 -2.35
C ILE A 60 2.32 -11.07 -3.48
N GLY A 61 2.34 -11.84 -4.56
CA GLY A 61 2.95 -11.48 -5.83
C GLY A 61 1.90 -10.85 -6.74
N VAL A 62 2.21 -9.71 -7.34
CA VAL A 62 1.25 -8.95 -8.15
C VAL A 62 1.71 -8.82 -9.59
N ARG A 63 0.74 -8.77 -10.51
CA ARG A 63 0.99 -8.64 -11.94
C ARG A 63 -0.04 -7.72 -12.59
N GLY A 64 0.34 -6.44 -12.77
CA GLY A 64 -0.52 -5.45 -13.40
C GLY A 64 -1.86 -5.32 -12.65
N THR A 65 -1.82 -4.92 -11.38
CA THR A 65 -2.87 -5.28 -10.43
C THR A 65 -3.33 -4.07 -9.64
N THR A 66 -4.63 -4.00 -9.38
CA THR A 66 -5.20 -3.20 -8.30
C THR A 66 -5.72 -4.16 -7.23
N LEU A 67 -5.19 -4.04 -6.01
CA LEU A 67 -5.54 -4.87 -4.86
C LEU A 67 -6.02 -4.03 -3.69
N ASP A 68 -7.05 -4.50 -3.02
CA ASP A 68 -7.42 -4.05 -1.69
C ASP A 68 -6.97 -5.10 -0.66
N ILE A 69 -6.27 -4.66 0.38
CA ILE A 69 -5.67 -5.54 1.38
C ILE A 69 -6.09 -5.07 2.76
N LEU A 70 -6.64 -5.98 3.55
CA LEU A 70 -6.84 -5.81 4.98
C LEU A 70 -5.86 -6.71 5.72
N SER A 71 -5.03 -6.13 6.58
CA SER A 71 -4.16 -6.85 7.50
C SER A 71 -4.57 -6.54 8.93
N GLN A 72 -4.97 -7.55 9.66
CA GLN A 72 -5.32 -7.42 11.08
C GLN A 72 -4.88 -8.67 11.85
N ARG A 73 -4.95 -8.60 13.17
CA ARG A 73 -4.52 -9.71 14.02
C ARG A 73 -5.27 -10.99 13.65
N GLY A 74 -4.52 -12.03 13.25
CA GLY A 74 -5.08 -13.35 12.91
C GLY A 74 -5.81 -13.44 11.58
N GLN A 75 -5.86 -12.36 10.79
CA GLN A 75 -6.53 -12.36 9.50
C GLN A 75 -5.85 -11.46 8.48
N THR A 76 -5.78 -11.92 7.24
CA THR A 76 -5.46 -11.11 6.07
C THR A 76 -6.50 -11.36 4.99
N ILE A 77 -7.03 -10.30 4.40
CA ILE A 77 -7.96 -10.38 3.27
C ILE A 77 -7.31 -9.65 2.09
N VAL A 78 -7.27 -10.30 0.93
CA VAL A 78 -6.75 -9.73 -0.31
C VAL A 78 -7.84 -9.82 -1.36
N ASN A 79 -8.34 -8.68 -1.79
CA ASN A 79 -9.39 -8.55 -2.79
C ASN A 79 -8.80 -8.01 -4.10
N LEU A 80 -9.01 -8.73 -5.19
CA LEU A 80 -8.57 -8.33 -6.53
C LEU A 80 -9.62 -7.40 -7.16
N GLN A 81 -9.19 -6.20 -7.54
CA GLN A 81 -10.02 -5.26 -8.30
C GLN A 81 -9.72 -5.36 -9.80
N GLU A 82 -8.44 -5.54 -10.16
CA GLU A 82 -7.98 -5.62 -11.54
C GLU A 82 -6.67 -6.41 -11.63
N GLY A 83 -6.43 -7.07 -12.77
CA GLY A 83 -5.20 -7.79 -13.07
C GLY A 83 -5.16 -9.20 -12.50
N ALA A 84 -4.03 -9.62 -11.96
CA ALA A 84 -3.85 -10.94 -11.37
C ALA A 84 -2.87 -10.91 -10.19
N ALA A 85 -3.13 -11.72 -9.18
CA ALA A 85 -2.26 -11.86 -8.02
C ALA A 85 -2.15 -13.33 -7.58
N THR A 86 -0.99 -13.68 -7.03
CA THR A 86 -0.76 -14.94 -6.35
C THR A 86 -0.59 -14.67 -4.86
N VAL A 87 -1.41 -15.30 -4.04
CA VAL A 87 -1.41 -15.13 -2.59
C VAL A 87 -0.97 -16.43 -1.95
N CYS A 88 0.16 -16.41 -1.23
CA CYS A 88 0.72 -17.56 -0.55
C CYS A 88 0.73 -17.31 0.97
N THR A 89 0.31 -18.28 1.74
CA THR A 89 0.43 -18.25 3.20
C THR A 89 1.89 -18.42 3.64
N VAL A 90 2.17 -18.16 4.90
CA VAL A 90 3.48 -18.45 5.53
C VAL A 90 3.82 -19.96 5.53
N THR A 91 2.83 -20.83 5.33
CA THR A 91 2.99 -22.28 5.18
C THR A 91 3.08 -22.74 3.72
N PHE A 92 3.28 -21.79 2.79
CA PHE A 92 3.45 -22.01 1.34
C PHE A 92 2.21 -22.60 0.63
N GLU A 93 1.03 -22.50 1.20
CA GLU A 93 -0.22 -22.78 0.51
C GLU A 93 -0.61 -21.55 -0.32
N CYS A 94 -0.74 -21.70 -1.65
CA CYS A 94 -0.95 -20.60 -2.58
C CYS A 94 -2.27 -20.73 -3.33
N ILE A 95 -2.90 -19.58 -3.58
CA ILE A 95 -4.05 -19.47 -4.49
C ILE A 95 -3.81 -18.33 -5.49
N GLN A 96 -4.46 -18.43 -6.64
CA GLN A 96 -4.42 -17.39 -7.66
C GLN A 96 -5.75 -16.62 -7.71
N LEU A 97 -5.65 -15.31 -7.76
CA LEU A 97 -6.73 -14.38 -8.01
C LEU A 97 -6.57 -13.90 -9.46
N THR A 98 -7.57 -14.15 -10.29
CA THR A 98 -7.48 -13.92 -11.75
C THR A 98 -8.65 -13.13 -12.32
N GLN A 99 -9.70 -12.93 -11.51
CA GLN A 99 -10.87 -12.19 -11.92
C GLN A 99 -11.20 -11.08 -10.91
N PRO A 100 -11.66 -9.92 -11.34
CA PRO A 100 -12.16 -8.88 -10.44
C PRO A 100 -13.20 -9.43 -9.47
N GLY A 101 -13.03 -9.14 -8.17
CA GLY A 101 -13.85 -9.67 -7.09
C GLY A 101 -13.30 -10.95 -6.44
N ASP A 102 -12.35 -11.67 -7.09
CA ASP A 102 -11.63 -12.77 -6.44
C ASP A 102 -10.99 -12.28 -5.14
N THR A 103 -11.21 -13.01 -4.08
CA THR A 103 -10.75 -12.64 -2.73
C THR A 103 -10.08 -13.82 -2.04
N ALA A 104 -8.88 -13.61 -1.55
CA ALA A 104 -8.21 -14.53 -0.62
C ALA A 104 -8.51 -14.13 0.82
N VAL A 105 -9.01 -15.06 1.61
CA VAL A 105 -9.21 -14.89 3.05
C VAL A 105 -8.27 -15.84 3.77
N ILE A 106 -7.28 -15.27 4.47
CA ILE A 106 -6.30 -16.00 5.27
C ILE A 106 -6.64 -15.80 6.74
N THR A 107 -6.74 -16.87 7.48
CA THR A 107 -7.03 -16.83 8.92
C THR A 107 -6.10 -17.76 9.69
N VAL A 108 -5.79 -17.37 10.93
CA VAL A 108 -5.08 -18.20 11.89
C VAL A 108 -6.01 -18.52 13.05
N SER A 109 -6.22 -19.81 13.28
CA SER A 109 -6.99 -20.30 14.42
C SER A 109 -6.31 -21.52 15.02
N GLY A 110 -6.10 -21.53 16.33
CA GLY A 110 -5.45 -22.63 17.03
C GLY A 110 -4.04 -22.96 16.50
N GLY A 111 -3.29 -21.95 16.05
CA GLY A 111 -1.95 -22.13 15.47
C GLY A 111 -1.94 -22.65 14.02
N LYS A 112 -3.10 -22.91 13.42
CA LYS A 112 -3.22 -23.34 12.03
C LYS A 112 -3.59 -22.17 11.13
N THR A 113 -2.79 -21.96 10.07
CA THR A 113 -3.09 -21.00 9.01
C THR A 113 -3.92 -21.69 7.93
N THR A 114 -4.99 -21.03 7.50
CA THR A 114 -5.86 -21.49 6.40
C THR A 114 -6.04 -20.38 5.39
N ILE A 115 -6.15 -20.74 4.11
CA ILE A 115 -6.45 -19.82 3.02
C ILE A 115 -7.68 -20.33 2.26
N LYS A 116 -8.60 -19.41 1.96
CA LYS A 116 -9.80 -19.70 1.16
C LYS A 116 -9.98 -18.66 0.08
N LYS A 117 -10.38 -19.09 -1.10
CA LYS A 117 -10.81 -18.22 -2.20
C LYS A 117 -12.32 -18.05 -2.15
N THR A 118 -12.79 -16.83 -2.33
CA THR A 118 -14.22 -16.49 -2.48
C THR A 118 -14.36 -15.35 -3.50
N ASN A 119 -15.52 -15.25 -4.13
CA ASN A 119 -15.91 -14.11 -4.97
C ASN A 119 -16.90 -13.17 -4.26
N ASN A 120 -17.24 -13.46 -3.00
CA ASN A 120 -18.05 -12.61 -2.15
C ASN A 120 -17.18 -12.09 -0.99
N PRO A 121 -16.50 -10.94 -1.16
CA PRO A 121 -15.56 -10.45 -0.18
C PRO A 121 -16.25 -10.08 1.13
N PRO A 122 -15.78 -10.62 2.27
CA PRO A 122 -16.34 -10.28 3.58
C PRO A 122 -16.03 -8.83 3.98
N TRP A 123 -15.04 -8.24 3.32
CA TRP A 123 -14.60 -6.87 3.52
C TRP A 123 -14.24 -6.22 2.18
N THR A 124 -14.43 -4.89 2.07
CA THR A 124 -13.96 -4.07 0.95
C THR A 124 -13.33 -2.79 1.46
N PHE A 125 -12.33 -2.27 0.73
CA PHE A 125 -11.67 -1.01 1.06
C PHE A 125 -12.67 0.15 1.14
N ALA A 126 -13.64 0.18 0.22
CA ALA A 126 -14.70 1.21 0.20
C ALA A 126 -15.55 1.25 1.47
N LYS A 127 -15.80 0.11 2.13
CA LYS A 127 -16.55 0.08 3.39
C LYS A 127 -15.79 0.73 4.54
N THR A 128 -14.48 0.53 4.61
CA THR A 128 -13.64 1.19 5.62
C THR A 128 -13.48 2.68 5.33
N CYS A 129 -13.30 3.04 4.07
CA CYS A 129 -13.11 4.42 3.65
C CYS A 129 -14.43 5.23 3.65
N GLY A 130 -15.57 4.58 3.41
CA GLY A 130 -16.88 5.24 3.48
C GLY A 130 -17.24 5.74 4.89
N ALA A 131 -16.74 5.09 5.94
CA ALA A 131 -16.87 5.54 7.32
C ALA A 131 -15.90 6.69 7.69
N ALA A 132 -14.87 6.91 6.90
CA ALA A 132 -13.84 7.94 7.08
C ALA A 132 -13.75 8.85 5.83
N ALA A 133 -14.92 9.34 5.38
CA ALA A 133 -15.05 10.20 4.21
C ALA A 133 -14.03 11.36 4.25
N GLY A 134 -13.08 11.34 3.35
CA GLY A 134 -11.98 12.31 3.25
C GLY A 134 -10.58 11.75 3.49
N LEU A 135 -10.41 10.67 4.27
CA LEU A 135 -9.09 10.08 4.53
C LEU A 135 -8.66 9.02 3.50
N CYS A 136 -9.58 8.59 2.64
CA CYS A 136 -9.33 7.58 1.62
C CYS A 136 -9.56 8.07 0.19
N SER A 137 -9.71 9.37 -0.02
CA SER A 137 -9.86 9.95 -1.35
C SER A 137 -8.50 9.95 -2.04
N THR A 138 -8.36 9.13 -3.08
CA THR A 138 -7.18 9.10 -3.94
C THR A 138 -6.94 10.42 -4.67
N THR A 139 -7.94 11.28 -4.76
CA THR A 139 -7.86 12.59 -5.39
C THR A 139 -7.07 13.62 -4.57
N GLN A 140 -6.92 13.43 -3.27
CA GLN A 140 -6.15 14.37 -2.44
C GLN A 140 -4.63 14.20 -2.56
N TYR A 141 -4.14 13.06 -3.06
CA TYR A 141 -2.70 12.84 -3.23
C TYR A 141 -2.19 13.13 -4.65
N ALA A 142 -3.07 13.23 -5.64
CA ALA A 142 -2.69 13.59 -7.01
C ALA A 142 -2.37 15.09 -7.18
N ASP A 143 -2.91 15.94 -6.31
CA ASP A 143 -2.75 17.39 -6.35
C ASP A 143 -1.90 17.98 -5.20
N ALA A 144 -1.25 17.15 -4.40
CA ALA A 144 -0.22 17.64 -3.48
C ALA A 144 1.02 18.02 -4.27
N THR A 145 0.95 19.11 -5.02
CA THR A 145 2.15 19.88 -5.31
C THR A 145 2.77 20.22 -3.95
N PRO A 146 4.04 19.87 -3.70
CA PRO A 146 4.68 20.26 -2.46
C PRO A 146 4.60 21.79 -2.40
N THR A 147 3.76 22.30 -1.52
CA THR A 147 3.78 23.71 -1.15
C THR A 147 5.12 23.89 -0.46
N VAL A 148 6.09 24.36 -1.23
CA VAL A 148 7.33 24.92 -0.66
C VAL A 148 6.86 26.13 0.13
N VAL A 149 6.66 25.94 1.43
CA VAL A 149 6.46 27.04 2.35
C VAL A 149 7.80 27.82 2.30
N PRO A 150 7.84 29.05 1.78
CA PRO A 150 9.05 29.83 1.85
C PRO A 150 9.42 29.98 3.33
N PRO A 151 10.72 30.00 3.67
CA PRO A 151 11.15 30.21 5.04
C PRO A 151 10.50 31.48 5.54
N VAL A 152 9.82 31.39 6.67
CA VAL A 152 9.27 32.58 7.34
C VAL A 152 10.48 33.38 7.77
N ASP A 153 10.67 34.53 7.12
CA ASP A 153 11.65 35.52 7.58
C ASP A 153 11.10 36.08 8.90
N ASP A 154 11.61 35.57 10.00
CA ASP A 154 11.17 35.95 11.34
C ASP A 154 11.69 37.32 11.79
N GLY A 155 12.33 38.05 10.87
CA GLY A 155 12.75 39.41 11.12
C GLY A 155 13.74 39.61 12.28
N SER A 156 14.29 38.52 12.80
CA SER A 156 15.34 38.56 13.80
C SER A 156 16.70 38.60 13.10
N ASP A 157 17.12 39.79 12.74
CA ASP A 157 18.50 40.06 12.35
C ASP A 157 19.40 39.97 13.60
N PRO A 158 20.28 38.94 13.72
CA PRO A 158 21.16 38.82 14.87
C PRO A 158 22.35 39.77 14.82
N THR A 159 22.44 40.62 13.82
CA THR A 159 23.52 41.58 13.69
C THR A 159 23.01 43.00 13.90
N GLY A 160 22.59 43.32 15.14
CA GLY A 160 22.42 44.71 15.57
C GLY A 160 23.73 45.44 15.60
N MET A 161 24.32 45.72 14.45
CA MET A 161 25.39 46.72 14.30
C MET A 161 24.80 48.01 13.77
N LEU A 162 24.25 48.81 14.67
CA LEU A 162 24.09 50.22 14.50
C LEU A 162 25.50 50.88 14.46
N CYS A 163 26.03 51.13 13.27
CA CYS A 163 27.04 52.13 13.11
C CYS A 163 26.36 53.49 13.12
N GLY A 164 26.41 54.13 14.25
CA GLY A 164 26.10 55.54 14.37
C GLY A 164 27.15 56.38 13.67
N ARG A 165 26.68 57.27 12.84
CA ARG A 165 27.00 58.70 12.69
C ARG A 165 26.23 59.26 11.54
#